data_5e031c223cd9315be69f7e4dcd69f7f0
#
_entry.id   5e031c223cd9315be69f7e4dcd69f7f0
#
_cell.length_a   1.000
_cell.length_b   1.000
_cell.length_c   1.000
_cell.angle_alpha   90.00
_cell.angle_beta   90.00
_cell.angle_gamma   90.00
#
_symmetry.space_group_name_H-M   'P 1'
#
loop_
_entity.id
_entity.type
_entity.pdbx_description
1 polymer ?
#
loop_
_entity_poly.entity_id
_entity_poly.type
_entity_poly.pdbx_seq_one_letter_code
_entity_poly.pdbx_strand_id
1 'polypeptide(L)'
;LINGYGKAGKGDDIVIEACEFAETFLKLTPYLSVVLNIDNDHLDYYGSMGELKFAFKRFALMTQFMIFANADDKNTMDVMYTLDRRVRTFAIDNHADYRAININEYKPGFFEFDLKEWNTTDTTRIRLSVPGRHNIYNTLAMCAVCRFVGLSAEQCAEAALNFKGAGRRFEVYGECNGALVIDDYAHHPTELRATLNTAKEMGYKRLIAVHQPFTYSRTKMLFNDFV
;
A
#
# COMPACT_ATOMS: atom_id res chain seq x y z
N LEU A 1 -14.29 -0.47 10.99
CA LEU A 1 -14.58 -0.29 9.55
C LEU A 1 -15.58 0.83 9.38
N ILE A 2 -15.33 1.71 8.39
CA ILE A 2 -16.27 2.74 7.99
C ILE A 2 -17.21 2.15 6.93
N ASN A 3 -18.52 2.27 7.13
CA ASN A 3 -19.50 1.96 6.10
C ASN A 3 -19.64 3.20 5.21
N GLY A 4 -18.83 3.30 4.17
CA GLY A 4 -18.85 4.42 3.23
C GLY A 4 -17.48 5.01 2.93
N TYR A 5 -17.46 6.12 2.19
CA TYR A 5 -16.24 6.79 1.72
C TYR A 5 -15.59 7.71 2.74
N GLY A 6 -16.22 7.94 3.87
CA GLY A 6 -15.68 8.78 4.93
C GLY A 6 -16.36 8.54 6.27
N LYS A 7 -15.64 8.86 7.34
CA LYS A 7 -16.14 8.79 8.71
C LYS A 7 -15.62 10.00 9.49
N ALA A 8 -16.51 10.76 10.05
CA ALA A 8 -16.16 11.81 11.00
C ALA A 8 -15.63 11.19 12.30
N GLY A 9 -14.44 11.59 12.71
CA GLY A 9 -13.85 11.28 14.01
C GLY A 9 -14.22 12.32 15.07
N LYS A 10 -13.66 12.15 16.27
CA LYS A 10 -13.75 13.11 17.40
C LYS A 10 -12.41 13.81 17.65
N GLY A 11 -11.35 13.40 16.98
CA GLY A 11 -10.02 14.00 17.09
C GLY A 11 -9.80 15.09 16.05
N ASP A 12 -8.64 15.72 16.14
CA ASP A 12 -8.22 16.82 15.26
C ASP A 12 -7.52 16.33 13.99
N ASP A 13 -7.26 15.02 13.90
CA ASP A 13 -6.58 14.42 12.77
C ASP A 13 -7.57 13.95 11.69
N ILE A 14 -7.22 14.19 10.43
CA ILE A 14 -7.94 13.68 9.28
C ILE A 14 -6.99 12.82 8.43
N VAL A 15 -7.43 11.61 8.06
CA VAL A 15 -6.70 10.71 7.15
C VAL A 15 -7.41 10.72 5.80
N ILE A 16 -6.66 11.04 4.73
CA ILE A 16 -7.20 11.20 3.37
C ILE A 16 -6.38 10.33 2.42
N GLU A 17 -7.06 9.61 1.54
CA GLU A 17 -6.43 9.03 0.36
C GLU A 17 -6.12 10.14 -0.65
N ALA A 18 -4.83 10.31 -0.98
CA ALA A 18 -4.34 11.35 -1.87
C ALA A 18 -4.16 10.77 -3.28
N CYS A 19 -5.09 11.09 -4.19
CA CYS A 19 -5.06 10.59 -5.57
C CYS A 19 -4.11 11.43 -6.43
N GLU A 20 -3.16 10.76 -7.10
CA GLU A 20 -2.19 11.38 -8.01
C GLU A 20 -2.80 11.75 -9.36
N PHE A 21 -3.88 11.08 -9.77
CA PHE A 21 -4.51 11.35 -11.06
C PHE A 21 -4.91 12.82 -11.21
N ALA A 22 -4.55 13.38 -12.35
CA ALA A 22 -4.78 14.80 -12.67
C ALA A 22 -4.25 15.75 -11.57
N GLU A 23 -3.16 15.37 -10.89
CA GLU A 23 -2.52 16.13 -9.81
C GLU A 23 -3.47 16.51 -8.67
N THR A 24 -4.54 15.74 -8.43
CA THR A 24 -5.52 16.08 -7.38
C THR A 24 -4.91 16.13 -5.99
N PHE A 25 -3.92 15.31 -5.69
CA PHE A 25 -3.19 15.32 -4.42
C PHE A 25 -2.45 16.65 -4.17
N LEU A 26 -2.09 17.42 -5.21
CA LEU A 26 -1.45 18.74 -5.06
C LEU A 26 -2.41 19.85 -4.57
N LYS A 27 -3.69 19.53 -4.41
CA LYS A 27 -4.66 20.42 -3.75
C LYS A 27 -4.66 20.25 -2.22
N LEU A 28 -3.94 19.26 -1.71
CA LEU A 28 -3.82 18.98 -0.28
C LEU A 28 -2.55 19.63 0.27
N THR A 29 -2.58 19.99 1.55
CA THR A 29 -1.40 20.45 2.28
C THR A 29 -1.20 19.56 3.49
N PRO A 30 -0.63 18.36 3.31
CA PRO A 30 -0.56 17.37 4.38
C PRO A 30 0.44 17.79 5.46
N TYR A 31 0.08 17.53 6.73
CA TYR A 31 1.02 17.59 7.84
C TYR A 31 1.99 16.40 7.77
N LEU A 32 1.46 15.22 7.55
CA LEU A 32 2.19 13.97 7.28
C LEU A 32 1.77 13.42 5.93
N SER A 33 2.70 12.85 5.17
CA SER A 33 2.39 12.13 3.94
C SER A 33 3.00 10.73 3.93
N VAL A 34 2.35 9.83 3.22
CA VAL A 34 2.83 8.47 2.98
C VAL A 34 2.92 8.24 1.49
N VAL A 35 4.07 7.75 1.02
CA VAL A 35 4.28 7.32 -0.36
C VAL A 35 4.61 5.82 -0.35
N LEU A 36 3.65 5.02 -0.80
CA LEU A 36 3.77 3.56 -0.81
C LEU A 36 4.62 3.08 -1.99
N ASN A 37 4.39 3.65 -3.15
CA ASN A 37 5.14 3.40 -4.38
C ASN A 37 4.84 4.49 -5.41
N ILE A 38 5.67 4.55 -6.46
CA ILE A 38 5.45 5.35 -7.67
C ILE A 38 5.59 4.40 -8.85
N ASP A 39 4.48 3.98 -9.43
CA ASP A 39 4.46 3.03 -10.54
C ASP A 39 3.97 3.71 -11.83
N ASN A 40 4.16 3.01 -12.94
CA ASN A 40 3.84 3.46 -14.29
C ASN A 40 2.33 3.49 -14.56
N ASP A 41 1.60 4.36 -13.87
CA ASP A 41 0.17 4.58 -14.10
C ASP A 41 -0.09 6.04 -14.54
N HIS A 42 -1.23 6.26 -15.16
CA HIS A 42 -1.68 7.59 -15.62
C HIS A 42 -0.70 8.32 -16.56
N LEU A 43 0.13 7.60 -17.32
CA LEU A 43 1.05 8.22 -18.29
C LEU A 43 0.34 8.86 -19.48
N ASP A 44 -0.93 8.53 -19.72
CA ASP A 44 -1.78 9.29 -20.64
C ASP A 44 -2.01 10.73 -20.19
N TYR A 45 -1.95 10.98 -18.88
CA TYR A 45 -1.98 12.31 -18.30
C TYR A 45 -0.58 12.91 -18.12
N TYR A 46 0.35 12.19 -17.50
CA TYR A 46 1.68 12.71 -17.17
C TYR A 46 2.66 12.71 -18.35
N GLY A 47 2.44 11.90 -19.37
CA GLY A 47 3.32 11.79 -20.55
C GLY A 47 4.59 10.98 -20.30
N SER A 48 5.15 11.00 -19.09
CA SER A 48 6.36 10.23 -18.75
C SER A 48 6.46 9.92 -17.25
N MET A 49 7.28 8.91 -16.91
CA MET A 49 7.66 8.60 -15.52
C MET A 49 8.39 9.79 -14.86
N GLY A 50 9.13 10.59 -15.63
CA GLY A 50 9.80 11.78 -15.12
C GLY A 50 8.81 12.83 -14.61
N GLU A 51 7.77 13.10 -15.37
CA GLU A 51 6.71 14.05 -14.99
C GLU A 51 5.89 13.51 -13.80
N LEU A 52 5.60 12.21 -13.77
CA LEU A 52 4.95 11.59 -12.62
C LEU A 52 5.80 11.74 -11.35
N LYS A 53 7.09 11.39 -11.40
CA LYS A 53 8.02 11.62 -10.28
C LYS A 53 8.10 13.08 -9.87
N PHE A 54 8.07 14.00 -10.83
CA PHE A 54 8.07 15.43 -10.53
C PHE A 54 6.80 15.87 -9.78
N ALA A 55 5.63 15.34 -10.15
CA ALA A 55 4.39 15.58 -9.41
C ALA A 55 4.47 15.05 -7.98
N PHE A 56 4.98 13.83 -7.76
CA PHE A 56 5.22 13.29 -6.41
C PHE A 56 6.24 14.13 -5.62
N LYS A 57 7.28 14.65 -6.28
CA LYS A 57 8.22 15.57 -5.66
C LYS A 57 7.52 16.84 -5.16
N ARG A 58 6.65 17.44 -5.98
CA ARG A 58 5.85 18.60 -5.60
C ARG A 58 4.98 18.30 -4.40
N PHE A 59 4.27 17.15 -4.40
CA PHE A 59 3.46 16.71 -3.26
C PHE A 59 4.29 16.53 -1.98
N ALA A 60 5.45 15.88 -2.09
CA ALA A 60 6.35 15.69 -0.98
C ALA A 60 6.86 17.04 -0.41
N LEU A 61 7.17 18.02 -1.27
CA LEU A 61 7.56 19.37 -0.87
C LEU A 61 6.46 20.14 -0.14
N MET A 62 5.19 19.83 -0.42
CA MET A 62 4.03 20.43 0.28
C MET A 62 3.80 19.82 1.67
N THR A 63 4.42 18.69 1.98
CA THR A 63 4.32 18.06 3.30
C THR A 63 5.00 18.94 4.35
N GLN A 64 4.24 19.32 5.37
CA GLN A 64 4.69 20.28 6.37
C GLN A 64 5.71 19.71 7.35
N PHE A 65 5.55 18.46 7.78
CA PHE A 65 6.35 17.95 8.90
C PHE A 65 7.15 16.69 8.56
N MET A 66 6.52 15.57 8.14
CA MET A 66 7.20 14.30 7.92
C MET A 66 6.64 13.53 6.75
N ILE A 67 7.53 12.95 5.94
CA ILE A 67 7.19 12.04 4.86
C ILE A 67 7.54 10.62 5.30
N PHE A 68 6.65 9.67 5.07
CA PHE A 68 6.90 8.24 5.22
C PHE A 68 6.99 7.59 3.84
N ALA A 69 8.11 6.93 3.54
CA ALA A 69 8.42 6.46 2.20
C ALA A 69 8.86 5.00 2.19
N ASN A 70 8.41 4.26 1.18
CA ASN A 70 8.83 2.87 0.98
C ASN A 70 10.27 2.82 0.41
N ALA A 71 11.22 2.31 1.20
CA ALA A 71 12.61 2.20 0.79
C ALA A 71 12.86 1.04 -0.21
N ASP A 72 11.91 0.14 -0.38
CA ASP A 72 12.00 -0.93 -1.37
C ASP A 72 11.49 -0.47 -2.75
N ASP A 73 10.80 0.66 -2.83
CA ASP A 73 10.37 1.24 -4.10
C ASP A 73 11.41 2.24 -4.63
N LYS A 74 12.09 1.82 -5.71
CA LYS A 74 13.14 2.61 -6.32
C LYS A 74 12.67 3.99 -6.77
N ASN A 75 11.49 4.08 -7.39
CA ASN A 75 10.98 5.34 -7.92
C ASN A 75 10.64 6.32 -6.80
N THR A 76 10.08 5.82 -5.70
CA THR A 76 9.86 6.61 -4.47
C THR A 76 11.19 7.14 -3.94
N MET A 77 12.20 6.28 -3.79
CA MET A 77 13.49 6.71 -3.24
C MET A 77 14.26 7.66 -4.18
N ASP A 78 14.15 7.49 -5.51
CA ASP A 78 14.70 8.43 -6.47
C ASP A 78 14.14 9.86 -6.26
N VAL A 79 12.89 9.99 -5.84
CA VAL A 79 12.27 11.28 -5.48
C VAL A 79 12.77 11.75 -4.12
N MET A 80 12.71 10.89 -3.10
CA MET A 80 13.03 11.26 -1.71
C MET A 80 14.47 11.73 -1.53
N TYR A 81 15.43 11.12 -2.20
CA TYR A 81 16.85 11.53 -2.14
C TYR A 81 17.12 12.93 -2.69
N THR A 82 16.20 13.49 -3.48
CA THR A 82 16.33 14.86 -4.02
C THR A 82 15.73 15.95 -3.13
N LEU A 83 15.18 15.56 -1.96
CA LEU A 83 14.43 16.46 -1.08
C LEU A 83 15.28 16.88 0.12
N ASP A 84 15.25 18.16 0.44
CA ASP A 84 15.65 18.67 1.76
C ASP A 84 14.41 18.67 2.68
N ARG A 85 13.98 17.49 3.10
CA ARG A 85 12.79 17.25 3.92
C ARG A 85 13.03 16.10 4.90
N ARG A 86 12.25 16.07 5.97
CA ARG A 86 12.27 14.97 6.94
C ARG A 86 11.57 13.75 6.34
N VAL A 87 12.33 12.70 6.12
CA VAL A 87 11.83 11.42 5.60
C VAL A 87 12.10 10.33 6.62
N ARG A 88 11.11 9.51 6.89
CA ARG A 88 11.22 8.22 7.56
C ARG A 88 10.86 7.12 6.56
N THR A 89 11.57 6.04 6.64
CA THR A 89 11.42 4.96 5.67
C THR A 89 10.83 3.71 6.28
N PHE A 90 10.15 2.93 5.46
CA PHE A 90 9.73 1.57 5.81
C PHE A 90 10.10 0.61 4.68
N ALA A 91 10.43 -0.65 5.03
CA ALA A 91 10.88 -1.65 4.06
C ALA A 91 10.72 -3.08 4.58
N ILE A 92 10.71 -4.03 3.64
CA ILE A 92 10.88 -5.46 3.89
C ILE A 92 12.34 -5.84 3.65
N ASP A 93 12.86 -5.49 2.46
CA ASP A 93 14.14 -6.01 1.96
C ASP A 93 15.31 -5.05 2.24
N ASN A 94 15.10 -3.74 2.13
CA ASN A 94 16.13 -2.74 2.33
C ASN A 94 16.24 -2.29 3.81
N HIS A 95 17.31 -1.57 4.12
CA HIS A 95 17.44 -0.90 5.41
C HIS A 95 16.46 0.28 5.49
N ALA A 96 15.73 0.37 6.60
CA ALA A 96 14.72 1.41 6.81
C ALA A 96 14.50 1.69 8.31
N ASP A 97 13.81 2.80 8.62
CA ASP A 97 13.45 3.16 10.00
C ASP A 97 12.42 2.16 10.59
N TYR A 98 11.53 1.65 9.77
CA TYR A 98 10.53 0.64 10.16
C TYR A 98 10.66 -0.56 9.23
N ARG A 99 10.92 -1.75 9.78
CA ARG A 99 11.15 -2.95 8.99
C ARG A 99 10.26 -4.09 9.42
N ALA A 100 9.81 -4.86 8.44
CA ALA A 100 9.27 -6.19 8.70
C ALA A 100 10.42 -7.20 8.65
N ILE A 101 10.70 -7.84 9.76
CA ILE A 101 11.68 -8.93 9.86
C ILE A 101 10.99 -10.21 10.33
N ASN A 102 11.63 -11.35 10.19
CA ASN A 102 11.08 -12.65 10.59
C ASN A 102 9.67 -12.90 10.02
N ILE A 103 9.53 -12.56 8.73
CA ILE A 103 8.26 -12.73 8.01
C ILE A 103 7.95 -14.21 7.89
N ASN A 104 6.73 -14.59 8.28
CA ASN A 104 6.25 -15.95 8.22
C ASN A 104 4.85 -15.98 7.61
N GLU A 105 4.60 -16.95 6.76
CA GLU A 105 3.27 -17.27 6.26
C GLU A 105 2.60 -18.24 7.23
N TYR A 106 1.67 -17.75 8.07
CA TYR A 106 1.04 -18.57 9.12
C TYR A 106 -0.17 -19.37 8.60
N LYS A 107 -0.72 -18.99 7.47
CA LYS A 107 -1.65 -19.78 6.65
C LYS A 107 -1.53 -19.32 5.19
N PRO A 108 -1.92 -20.13 4.19
CA PRO A 108 -1.77 -19.81 2.79
C PRO A 108 -2.22 -18.39 2.41
N GLY A 109 -1.31 -17.57 1.89
CA GLY A 109 -1.52 -16.17 1.51
C GLY A 109 -1.55 -15.16 2.67
N PHE A 110 -1.46 -15.58 3.93
CA PHE A 110 -1.54 -14.68 5.10
C PHE A 110 -0.24 -14.64 5.89
N PHE A 111 0.23 -13.44 6.18
CA PHE A 111 1.54 -13.20 6.74
C PHE A 111 1.49 -12.64 8.15
N GLU A 112 2.55 -12.93 8.89
CA GLU A 112 2.92 -12.26 10.14
C GLU A 112 4.40 -11.90 10.10
N PHE A 113 4.78 -10.87 10.83
CA PHE A 113 6.17 -10.40 10.89
C PHE A 113 6.48 -9.73 12.22
N ASP A 114 7.75 -9.53 12.52
CA ASP A 114 8.18 -8.70 13.63
C ASP A 114 8.45 -7.28 13.12
N LEU A 115 7.72 -6.30 13.67
CA LEU A 115 8.00 -4.88 13.46
C LEU A 115 9.28 -4.52 14.20
N LYS A 116 10.30 -4.08 13.47
CA LYS A 116 11.55 -3.53 13.99
C LYS A 116 11.58 -2.03 13.74
N GLU A 117 11.72 -1.24 14.81
CA GLU A 117 11.85 0.21 14.73
C GLU A 117 13.33 0.62 14.90
N TRP A 118 13.72 1.74 14.26
CA TRP A 118 15.10 2.24 14.23
C TRP A 118 15.65 2.61 15.63
N ASN A 119 14.78 2.98 16.57
CA ASN A 119 15.12 3.55 17.86
C ASN A 119 14.97 2.56 19.03
N THR A 120 14.69 1.29 18.77
CA THR A 120 14.56 0.25 19.79
C THR A 120 15.23 -1.05 19.39
N THR A 121 15.64 -1.84 20.37
CA THR A 121 16.10 -3.22 20.18
C THR A 121 14.94 -4.18 20.13
N ASP A 122 13.81 -3.84 20.72
CA ASP A 122 12.64 -4.68 20.83
C ASP A 122 11.90 -4.77 19.49
N THR A 123 11.12 -5.81 19.36
CA THR A 123 10.25 -6.04 18.21
C THR A 123 8.84 -6.39 18.67
N THR A 124 7.84 -6.04 17.88
CA THR A 124 6.45 -6.40 18.15
C THR A 124 5.93 -7.28 17.04
N ARG A 125 5.37 -8.44 17.40
CA ARG A 125 4.76 -9.36 16.43
C ARG A 125 3.48 -8.77 15.89
N ILE A 126 3.38 -8.67 14.57
CA ILE A 126 2.19 -8.21 13.83
C ILE A 126 1.68 -9.33 12.96
N ARG A 127 0.39 -9.65 13.10
CA ARG A 127 -0.30 -10.64 12.27
C ARG A 127 -1.33 -9.93 11.41
N LEU A 128 -1.28 -10.19 10.11
CA LEU A 128 -2.22 -9.63 9.15
C LEU A 128 -3.49 -10.48 9.09
N SER A 129 -4.63 -9.83 9.05
CA SER A 129 -5.95 -10.47 8.83
C SER A 129 -6.38 -10.46 7.37
N VAL A 130 -5.60 -9.79 6.50
CA VAL A 130 -5.81 -9.70 5.05
C VAL A 130 -4.69 -10.41 4.30
N PRO A 131 -4.97 -11.07 3.18
CA PRO A 131 -3.97 -11.83 2.44
C PRO A 131 -3.07 -10.94 1.58
N GLY A 132 -1.93 -11.49 1.16
CA GLY A 132 -1.00 -10.89 0.22
C GLY A 132 0.19 -10.17 0.85
N ARG A 133 1.37 -10.45 0.32
CA ARG A 133 2.65 -9.89 0.79
C ARG A 133 2.69 -8.36 0.71
N HIS A 134 2.00 -7.74 -0.26
CA HIS A 134 1.90 -6.28 -0.38
C HIS A 134 1.24 -5.62 0.84
N ASN A 135 0.39 -6.34 1.57
CA ASN A 135 -0.22 -5.82 2.80
C ASN A 135 0.78 -5.70 3.97
N ILE A 136 1.96 -6.33 3.88
CA ILE A 136 3.05 -6.05 4.82
C ILE A 136 3.51 -4.59 4.67
N TYR A 137 3.72 -4.10 3.43
CA TYR A 137 4.08 -2.69 3.18
C TYR A 137 3.00 -1.72 3.66
N ASN A 138 1.73 -2.03 3.37
CA ASN A 138 0.60 -1.21 3.83
C ASN A 138 0.55 -1.13 5.36
N THR A 139 0.82 -2.25 6.04
CA THR A 139 0.85 -2.31 7.50
C THR A 139 2.08 -1.61 8.07
N LEU A 140 3.25 -1.73 7.46
CA LEU A 140 4.45 -0.97 7.86
C LEU A 140 4.22 0.53 7.76
N ALA A 141 3.62 0.99 6.67
CA ALA A 141 3.26 2.41 6.50
C ALA A 141 2.29 2.89 7.58
N MET A 142 1.25 2.10 7.86
CA MET A 142 0.31 2.37 8.97
C MET A 142 1.05 2.42 10.30
N CYS A 143 1.91 1.45 10.61
CA CYS A 143 2.69 1.43 11.84
C CYS A 143 3.59 2.66 11.94
N ALA A 144 4.30 3.03 10.87
CA ALA A 144 5.22 4.16 10.88
C ALA A 144 4.49 5.48 11.23
N VAL A 145 3.32 5.71 10.65
CA VAL A 145 2.49 6.88 10.97
C VAL A 145 1.92 6.80 12.40
N CYS A 146 1.31 5.67 12.76
CA CYS A 146 0.67 5.50 14.07
C CYS A 146 1.68 5.63 15.22
N ARG A 147 2.87 5.04 15.07
CA ARG A 147 3.96 5.17 16.03
C ARG A 147 4.44 6.62 16.16
N PHE A 148 4.50 7.32 15.05
CA PHE A 148 4.87 8.73 15.03
C PHE A 148 3.88 9.62 15.77
N VAL A 149 2.58 9.36 15.65
CA VAL A 149 1.52 10.11 16.35
C VAL A 149 1.27 9.60 17.78
N GLY A 150 2.10 8.68 18.29
CA GLY A 150 2.13 8.28 19.70
C GLY A 150 1.33 7.03 20.05
N LEU A 151 0.79 6.30 19.09
CA LEU A 151 0.19 4.99 19.33
C LEU A 151 1.27 3.94 19.63
N SER A 152 0.98 2.95 20.47
CA SER A 152 1.91 1.87 20.78
C SER A 152 2.02 0.85 19.64
N ALA A 153 3.10 0.08 19.60
CA ALA A 153 3.26 -0.98 18.60
C ALA A 153 2.23 -2.10 18.77
N GLU A 154 1.79 -2.35 20.03
CA GLU A 154 0.73 -3.30 20.35
C GLU A 154 -0.63 -2.82 19.81
N GLN A 155 -0.91 -1.52 19.88
CA GLN A 155 -2.13 -0.95 19.29
C GLN A 155 -2.10 -1.09 17.76
N CYS A 156 -0.93 -0.93 17.12
CA CYS A 156 -0.78 -1.18 15.69
C CYS A 156 -1.01 -2.66 15.35
N ALA A 157 -0.48 -3.58 16.16
CA ALA A 157 -0.68 -5.02 15.99
C ALA A 157 -2.17 -5.41 16.13
N GLU A 158 -2.85 -4.87 17.13
CA GLU A 158 -4.29 -5.07 17.31
C GLU A 158 -5.10 -4.52 16.13
N ALA A 159 -4.76 -3.34 15.64
CA ALA A 159 -5.42 -2.74 14.47
C ALA A 159 -5.24 -3.58 13.21
N ALA A 160 -4.03 -4.09 12.95
CA ALA A 160 -3.74 -4.98 11.82
C ALA A 160 -4.52 -6.29 11.88
N LEU A 161 -4.63 -6.89 13.08
CA LEU A 161 -5.38 -8.12 13.30
C LEU A 161 -6.90 -7.92 13.10
N ASN A 162 -7.42 -6.75 13.46
CA ASN A 162 -8.85 -6.42 13.37
C ASN A 162 -9.26 -5.83 12.02
N PHE A 163 -8.31 -5.48 11.15
CA PHE A 163 -8.59 -4.92 9.83
C PHE A 163 -9.17 -6.01 8.91
N LYS A 164 -10.35 -5.79 8.34
CA LYS A 164 -11.06 -6.76 7.49
C LYS A 164 -10.85 -6.56 5.98
N GLY A 165 -9.93 -5.68 5.62
CA GLY A 165 -9.73 -5.27 4.22
C GLY A 165 -10.56 -4.06 3.82
N ALA A 166 -10.23 -3.50 2.66
CA ALA A 166 -11.04 -2.51 1.97
C ALA A 166 -11.98 -3.22 0.99
N GLY A 167 -13.14 -2.65 0.76
CA GLY A 167 -14.08 -3.18 -0.24
C GLY A 167 -13.42 -3.28 -1.61
N ARG A 168 -13.69 -4.33 -2.35
CA ARG A 168 -13.10 -4.63 -3.65
C ARG A 168 -11.55 -4.70 -3.66
N ARG A 169 -10.93 -5.10 -2.54
CA ARG A 169 -9.50 -5.41 -2.42
C ARG A 169 -9.36 -6.81 -1.86
N PHE A 170 -9.24 -7.81 -2.73
CA PHE A 170 -9.28 -9.24 -2.41
C PHE A 170 -10.49 -9.59 -1.54
N GLU A 171 -11.63 -9.01 -1.87
CA GLU A 171 -12.86 -9.15 -1.09
C GLU A 171 -13.52 -10.51 -1.35
N VAL A 172 -13.73 -11.28 -0.30
CA VAL A 172 -14.38 -12.59 -0.40
C VAL A 172 -15.89 -12.39 -0.38
N TYR A 173 -16.55 -12.72 -1.49
CA TYR A 173 -18.01 -12.67 -1.62
C TYR A 173 -18.70 -13.94 -1.11
N GLY A 174 -17.99 -15.05 -1.08
CA GLY A 174 -18.51 -16.35 -0.61
C GLY A 174 -18.08 -17.51 -1.49
N GLU A 175 -18.83 -18.60 -1.42
CA GLU A 175 -18.56 -19.82 -2.18
C GLU A 175 -19.72 -20.17 -3.14
N CYS A 176 -19.37 -20.62 -4.33
CA CYS A 176 -20.30 -21.13 -5.32
C CYS A 176 -19.83 -22.51 -5.82
N ASN A 177 -20.58 -23.57 -5.55
CA ASN A 177 -20.25 -24.94 -5.93
C ASN A 177 -18.83 -25.38 -5.52
N GLY A 178 -18.39 -24.96 -4.31
CA GLY A 178 -17.05 -25.24 -3.77
C GLY A 178 -15.93 -24.35 -4.32
N ALA A 179 -16.24 -23.36 -5.15
CA ALA A 179 -15.31 -22.36 -5.62
C ALA A 179 -15.46 -21.06 -4.79
N LEU A 180 -14.36 -20.57 -4.25
CA LEU A 180 -14.31 -19.27 -3.57
C LEU A 180 -14.44 -18.15 -4.62
N VAL A 181 -15.37 -17.21 -4.39
CA VAL A 181 -15.58 -16.04 -5.24
C VAL A 181 -14.96 -14.82 -4.59
N ILE A 182 -14.02 -14.18 -5.29
CA ILE A 182 -13.28 -13.01 -4.83
C ILE A 182 -13.46 -11.88 -5.83
N ASP A 183 -13.72 -10.67 -5.34
CA ASP A 183 -13.69 -9.43 -6.13
C ASP A 183 -12.44 -8.61 -5.78
N ASP A 184 -11.79 -8.10 -6.82
CA ASP A 184 -10.65 -7.19 -6.68
C ASP A 184 -10.73 -6.09 -7.73
N TYR A 185 -10.47 -4.87 -7.33
CA TYR A 185 -10.48 -3.69 -8.21
C TYR A 185 -9.20 -3.54 -9.02
N ALA A 186 -8.28 -4.49 -8.93
CA ALA A 186 -7.04 -4.48 -9.68
C ALA A 186 -7.29 -4.30 -11.19
N HIS A 187 -6.68 -3.29 -11.77
CA HIS A 187 -6.83 -2.93 -13.18
C HIS A 187 -5.51 -2.46 -13.81
N HIS A 188 -4.44 -2.37 -13.03
CA HIS A 188 -3.07 -2.17 -13.47
C HIS A 188 -2.33 -3.52 -13.48
N PRO A 189 -1.38 -3.78 -14.40
CA PRO A 189 -0.63 -5.05 -14.44
C PRO A 189 0.02 -5.43 -13.13
N THR A 190 0.64 -4.46 -12.44
CA THR A 190 1.27 -4.68 -11.13
C THR A 190 0.26 -5.12 -10.07
N GLU A 191 -0.93 -4.50 -10.03
CA GLU A 191 -2.00 -4.87 -9.11
C GLU A 191 -2.53 -6.28 -9.41
N LEU A 192 -2.82 -6.57 -10.69
CA LEU A 192 -3.27 -7.89 -11.12
C LEU A 192 -2.27 -8.98 -10.75
N ARG A 193 -0.98 -8.72 -10.96
CA ARG A 193 0.09 -9.66 -10.57
C ARG A 193 0.08 -9.91 -9.06
N ALA A 194 -0.06 -8.86 -8.25
CA ALA A 194 -0.12 -8.99 -6.80
C ALA A 194 -1.34 -9.82 -6.35
N THR A 195 -2.53 -9.54 -6.89
CA THR A 195 -3.77 -10.26 -6.60
C THR A 195 -3.69 -11.73 -7.04
N LEU A 196 -3.22 -11.99 -8.26
CA LEU A 196 -3.11 -13.36 -8.79
C LEU A 196 -2.05 -14.18 -8.04
N ASN A 197 -0.93 -13.57 -7.65
CA ASN A 197 0.09 -14.25 -6.83
C ASN A 197 -0.49 -14.61 -5.46
N THR A 198 -1.19 -13.68 -4.81
CA THR A 198 -1.89 -13.95 -3.55
C THR A 198 -2.87 -15.13 -3.69
N ALA A 199 -3.67 -15.13 -4.76
CA ALA A 199 -4.60 -16.23 -5.02
C ALA A 199 -3.89 -17.58 -5.27
N LYS A 200 -2.73 -17.57 -5.93
CA LYS A 200 -1.90 -18.77 -6.14
C LYS A 200 -1.32 -19.30 -4.81
N GLU A 201 -0.82 -18.40 -3.95
CA GLU A 201 -0.29 -18.73 -2.62
C GLU A 201 -1.34 -19.39 -1.72
N MET A 202 -2.63 -19.12 -1.94
CA MET A 202 -3.72 -19.75 -1.19
C MET A 202 -3.91 -21.24 -1.51
N GLY A 203 -3.19 -21.81 -2.47
CA GLY A 203 -3.10 -23.25 -2.71
C GLY A 203 -4.33 -23.89 -3.35
N TYR A 204 -5.20 -23.12 -3.99
CA TYR A 204 -6.34 -23.68 -4.72
C TYR A 204 -5.89 -24.51 -5.93
N LYS A 205 -6.58 -25.62 -6.20
CA LYS A 205 -6.27 -26.51 -7.33
C LYS A 205 -6.44 -25.86 -8.70
N ARG A 206 -7.34 -24.89 -8.79
CA ARG A 206 -7.67 -24.19 -10.03
C ARG A 206 -7.96 -22.71 -9.71
N LEU A 207 -7.32 -21.81 -10.43
CA LEU A 207 -7.59 -20.39 -10.41
C LEU A 207 -8.26 -19.99 -11.73
N ILE A 208 -9.40 -19.31 -11.67
CA ILE A 208 -10.09 -18.73 -12.80
C ILE A 208 -10.08 -17.22 -12.58
N ALA A 209 -9.37 -16.48 -13.44
CA ALA A 209 -9.36 -15.03 -13.43
C ALA A 209 -10.31 -14.50 -14.50
N VAL A 210 -11.22 -13.61 -14.11
CA VAL A 210 -12.08 -12.85 -15.02
C VAL A 210 -11.64 -11.40 -14.94
N HIS A 211 -11.06 -10.89 -16.03
CA HIS A 211 -10.53 -9.54 -16.08
C HIS A 211 -11.29 -8.68 -17.08
N GLN A 212 -11.73 -7.51 -16.63
CA GLN A 212 -12.28 -6.47 -17.49
C GLN A 212 -11.26 -5.34 -17.61
N PRO A 213 -10.59 -5.16 -18.76
CA PRO A 213 -9.64 -4.07 -18.96
C PRO A 213 -10.28 -2.69 -18.80
N PHE A 214 -9.54 -1.77 -18.19
CA PHE A 214 -9.96 -0.38 -17.98
C PHE A 214 -8.70 0.50 -17.82
N THR A 215 -8.45 1.54 -18.59
CA THR A 215 -9.15 2.15 -19.73
C THR A 215 -8.57 1.66 -21.07
N TYR A 216 -9.08 2.11 -22.22
CA TYR A 216 -8.49 1.78 -23.54
C TYR A 216 -7.05 2.26 -23.66
N SER A 217 -6.73 3.48 -23.20
CA SER A 217 -5.38 4.05 -23.20
C SER A 217 -4.41 3.21 -22.39
N ARG A 218 -4.75 2.85 -21.14
CA ARG A 218 -3.94 2.00 -20.26
C ARG A 218 -3.72 0.62 -20.90
N THR A 219 -4.79 -0.01 -21.36
CA THR A 219 -4.71 -1.34 -22.00
C THR A 219 -3.78 -1.32 -23.20
N LYS A 220 -3.85 -0.28 -24.03
CA LYS A 220 -2.97 -0.14 -25.20
C LYS A 220 -1.51 0.10 -24.79
N MET A 221 -1.25 0.98 -23.83
CA MET A 221 0.10 1.32 -23.39
C MET A 221 0.81 0.18 -22.67
N LEU A 222 0.08 -0.54 -21.82
CA LEU A 222 0.62 -1.61 -20.98
C LEU A 222 0.29 -3.02 -21.50
N PHE A 223 -0.06 -3.14 -22.79
CA PHE A 223 -0.50 -4.42 -23.36
C PHE A 223 0.47 -5.57 -23.11
N ASN A 224 1.77 -5.34 -23.29
CA ASN A 224 2.79 -6.35 -23.09
C ASN A 224 2.98 -6.73 -21.61
N ASP A 225 2.56 -5.88 -20.67
CA ASP A 225 2.64 -6.15 -19.23
C ASP A 225 1.44 -6.97 -18.73
N PHE A 226 0.33 -6.98 -19.53
CA PHE A 226 -0.84 -7.81 -19.26
C PHE A 226 -0.71 -9.24 -19.81
N VAL A 227 0.20 -9.48 -20.76
CA VAL A 227 0.41 -10.77 -21.45
C VAL A 227 1.60 -11.52 -20.87
#